data_f98de1514784a7c0bc43b7c02c4c27f7
#
_entry.id   f98de1514784a7c0bc43b7c02c4c27f7
#
_cell.length_a   1.000
_cell.length_b   1.000
_cell.length_c   1.000
_cell.angle_alpha   90.00
_cell.angle_beta   90.00
_cell.angle_gamma   90.00
#
_symmetry.space_group_name_H-M   'P 1'
#
loop_
_entity.id
_entity.type
_entity.pdbx_description
1 polymer ?
#
loop_
_entity_poly.entity_id
_entity_poly.type
_entity_poly.pdbx_seq_one_letter_code
_entity_poly.pdbx_strand_id
1 'polypeptide(L)' 'MKLLDYLQKTYDIKNDRQLALQIGFSTPTLSKIRTGKYKVSADMIIAIHEKFGMSIKEIKKLL' A
#
# COMPACT_ATOMS: atom_id res chain seq x y z
N MET A 1 9.25 1.96 -3.78
CA MET A 1 8.98 1.32 -2.49
C MET A 1 8.45 -0.09 -2.72
N LYS A 2 9.03 -1.07 -2.05
CA LYS A 2 8.73 -2.48 -2.34
C LYS A 2 7.26 -2.86 -2.13
N LEU A 3 6.65 -2.41 -1.04
CA LEU A 3 5.28 -2.79 -0.72
C LEU A 3 4.29 -2.30 -1.79
N LEU A 4 4.35 -1.03 -2.13
CA LEU A 4 3.41 -0.47 -3.11
C LEU A 4 3.63 -1.07 -4.50
N ASP A 5 4.88 -1.26 -4.89
CA ASP A 5 5.21 -1.88 -6.17
C ASP A 5 4.75 -3.34 -6.21
N TYR A 6 4.93 -4.07 -5.11
CA TYR A 6 4.46 -5.45 -5.01
C TYR A 6 2.94 -5.54 -5.19
N LEU A 7 2.19 -4.67 -4.51
CA LEU A 7 0.73 -4.67 -4.60
C LEU A 7 0.27 -4.36 -6.02
N GLN A 8 0.86 -3.35 -6.64
CA GLN A 8 0.47 -2.96 -7.99
C GLN A 8 0.76 -4.06 -9.00
N LYS A 9 1.90 -4.72 -8.89
CA LYS A 9 2.28 -5.80 -9.78
C LYS A 9 1.47 -7.07 -9.56
N THR A 10 1.32 -7.45 -8.29
CA THR A 10 0.66 -8.71 -7.92
C THR A 10 -0.83 -8.68 -8.26
N TYR A 11 -1.48 -7.55 -8.04
CA TYR A 11 -2.92 -7.42 -8.21
C TYR A 11 -3.31 -6.62 -9.47
N ASP A 12 -2.35 -6.38 -10.35
CA ASP A 12 -2.56 -5.69 -11.62
C ASP A 12 -3.22 -4.32 -11.46
N ILE A 13 -2.70 -3.54 -10.51
CA ILE A 13 -3.18 -2.19 -10.21
C ILE A 13 -2.32 -1.19 -10.98
N LYS A 14 -2.93 -0.39 -11.85
CA LYS A 14 -2.22 0.42 -12.84
C LYS A 14 -1.36 1.54 -12.25
N ASN A 15 -1.82 2.17 -11.16
CA ASN A 15 -1.15 3.36 -10.64
C ASN A 15 -1.52 3.57 -9.17
N ASP A 16 -0.88 4.57 -8.55
CA ASP A 16 -1.11 4.89 -7.14
C ASP A 16 -2.54 5.34 -6.87
N ARG A 17 -3.18 6.03 -7.82
CA ARG A 17 -4.56 6.47 -7.65
C ARG A 17 -5.50 5.27 -7.48
N GLN A 18 -5.35 4.27 -8.32
CA GLN A 18 -6.18 3.06 -8.24
C GLN A 18 -5.91 2.29 -6.96
N LEU A 19 -4.65 2.20 -6.56
CA LEU A 19 -4.28 1.54 -5.31
C LEU A 19 -4.89 2.29 -4.11
N ALA A 20 -4.78 3.61 -4.09
CA ALA A 20 -5.35 4.44 -3.03
C ALA A 20 -6.86 4.22 -2.90
N LEU A 21 -7.57 4.18 -4.03
CA LEU A 21 -9.01 3.91 -4.03
C LEU A 21 -9.34 2.55 -3.41
N GLN A 22 -8.55 1.54 -3.71
CA GLN A 22 -8.80 0.19 -3.20
C GLN A 22 -8.60 0.06 -1.71
N ILE A 23 -7.64 0.77 -1.15
CA ILE A 23 -7.34 0.67 0.29
C ILE A 23 -7.92 1.82 1.11
N GLY A 24 -8.66 2.74 0.47
CA GLY A 24 -9.35 3.81 1.18
C GLY A 24 -8.44 4.97 1.61
N PHE A 25 -7.37 5.22 0.88
CA PHE A 25 -6.46 6.33 1.14
C PHE A 25 -6.43 7.29 -0.06
N SER A 26 -5.78 8.43 0.10
CA SER A 26 -5.66 9.41 -0.97
C SER A 26 -4.39 9.19 -1.78
N THR A 27 -4.40 9.61 -3.04
CA THR A 27 -3.21 9.57 -3.89
C THR A 27 -2.05 10.37 -3.31
N PRO A 28 -2.26 11.60 -2.79
CA PRO A 28 -1.18 12.34 -2.15
C PRO A 28 -0.54 11.59 -0.99
N THR A 29 -1.32 10.87 -0.19
CA THR A 29 -0.79 10.07 0.92
C THR A 29 0.15 8.99 0.40
N LEU A 30 -0.24 8.25 -0.64
CA LEU A 30 0.62 7.23 -1.24
C LEU A 30 1.88 7.85 -1.83
N SER A 31 1.76 8.98 -2.49
CA SER A 31 2.92 9.69 -3.04
C SER A 31 3.93 10.06 -1.96
N LYS A 32 3.46 10.57 -0.83
CA LYS A 32 4.33 10.93 0.29
C LYS A 32 4.99 9.71 0.93
N ILE A 33 4.29 8.60 1.00
CA ILE A 33 4.87 7.34 1.48
C ILE A 33 5.94 6.85 0.49
N ARG A 34 5.65 6.90 -0.80
CA ARG A 34 6.58 6.46 -1.84
C ARG A 34 7.87 7.27 -1.84
N THR A 35 7.79 8.58 -1.54
CA THR A 35 8.95 9.46 -1.50
C THR A 35 9.65 9.49 -0.12
N GLY A 36 9.16 8.74 0.83
CA GLY A 36 9.78 8.65 2.16
C GLY A 36 9.37 9.74 3.15
N LYS A 37 8.44 10.63 2.76
CA LYS A 37 7.97 11.69 3.68
C LYS A 37 7.09 11.15 4.79
N TYR A 38 6.28 10.14 4.49
CA TYR A 38 5.43 9.47 5.47
C TYR A 38 5.81 8.00 5.56
N LYS A 39 5.68 7.43 6.74
CA LYS A 39 5.81 5.98 6.93
C LYS A 39 4.44 5.33 6.71
N VAL A 40 4.46 4.05 6.35
CA VAL A 40 3.24 3.26 6.28
C VAL A 40 2.65 3.15 7.69
N SER A 41 1.42 3.63 7.85
CA SER A 41 0.75 3.61 9.15
C SER A 41 0.15 2.25 9.46
N ALA A 42 -0.16 2.02 10.74
CA ALA A 42 -0.87 0.81 11.16
C ALA A 42 -2.21 0.69 10.44
N ASP A 43 -2.92 1.80 10.25
CA ASP A 43 -4.21 1.81 9.55
C ASP A 43 -4.06 1.33 8.11
N MET A 44 -3.00 1.74 7.44
CA MET A 44 -2.74 1.30 6.06
C MET A 44 -2.39 -0.19 6.01
N ILE A 45 -1.61 -0.67 6.97
CA ILE A 45 -1.28 -2.10 7.06
C ILE A 45 -2.55 -2.92 7.22
N ILE A 46 -3.46 -2.50 8.10
CA ILE A 46 -4.74 -3.16 8.31
C ILE A 46 -5.58 -3.13 7.04
N ALA A 47 -5.65 -1.98 6.37
CA ALA A 47 -6.41 -1.84 5.14
C ALA A 47 -5.90 -2.78 4.04
N ILE A 48 -4.59 -2.90 3.88
CA ILE A 48 -3.97 -3.80 2.92
C ILE A 48 -4.28 -5.26 3.28
N HIS A 49 -4.13 -5.59 4.56
CA HIS A 49 -4.45 -6.93 5.06
C HIS A 49 -5.89 -7.31 4.74
N GLU A 50 -6.83 -6.43 5.03
CA GLU A 50 -8.25 -6.70 4.80
C GLU A 50 -8.61 -6.76 3.32
N LYS A 51 -8.03 -5.88 2.52
CA LYS A 51 -8.36 -5.80 1.09
C LYS A 51 -7.78 -6.96 0.29
N PHE A 52 -6.52 -7.29 0.54
CA PHE A 52 -5.79 -8.24 -0.30
C PHE A 52 -5.57 -9.60 0.36
N GLY A 53 -5.92 -9.75 1.63
CA GLY A 53 -5.71 -10.99 2.34
C GLY A 53 -4.26 -11.30 2.67
N MET A 54 -3.35 -10.32 2.54
CA MET A 54 -1.97 -10.51 2.92
C MET A 54 -1.83 -10.54 4.45
N SER A 55 -0.96 -11.40 4.95
CA SER A 55 -0.67 -11.40 6.38
C SER A 55 0.10 -10.14 6.77
N ILE A 56 -0.07 -9.71 8.01
CA ILE A 56 0.67 -8.55 8.56
C ILE A 56 2.18 -8.80 8.45
N LYS A 57 2.60 -10.03 8.69
CA LYS A 57 4.01 -10.43 8.60
C LYS A 57 4.55 -10.23 7.19
N GLU A 58 3.80 -10.62 6.17
CA GLU A 58 4.20 -10.41 4.78
C GLU A 58 4.30 -8.94 4.43
N ILE A 59 3.32 -8.14 4.86
CA ILE A 59 3.33 -6.71 4.64
C ILE A 59 4.58 -6.08 5.27
N LYS A 60 4.89 -6.45 6.50
CA LYS A 60 6.07 -5.93 7.20
C LYS A 60 7.38 -6.28 6.50
N LYS A 61 7.46 -7.44 5.87
CA LYS A 61 8.66 -7.83 5.12
C LYS A 61 8.93 -6.93 3.92
N LEU A 62 7.89 -6.30 3.38
CA LEU A 62 7.99 -5.42 2.21
C LEU A 62 8.17 -3.94 2.57
N LEU A 63 8.17 -3.61 3.84
CA LEU A 63 8.36 -2.23 4.31
C LEU A 63 9.84 -1.78 4.29
#